data_4498521c44b4ee1ee8af69ec65dc9938
#
_entry.id   4498521c44b4ee1ee8af69ec65dc9938
#
_cell.length_a   1.000
_cell.length_b   1.000
_cell.length_c   1.000
_cell.angle_alpha   90.00
_cell.angle_beta   90.00
_cell.angle_gamma   90.00
#
_symmetry.space_group_name_H-M   'P 1'
#
loop_
_entity.id
_entity.type
_entity.pdbx_description
1 polymer ?
#
loop_
_entity_poly.entity_id
_entity_poly.type
_entity_poly.pdbx_seq_one_letter_code
_entity_poly.pdbx_strand_id
1 'polypeptide(L)'
;KMLTSNHIVEIQATLEKNRAGFRKQTGTMLKNERTGEVVYTPPQHSDEIIALMSDLERFINQENLQYDPLINMALIHHQFESIYPFYDGNGRTGRIINVLYLVLMELLDIPVLYLSRYLVRNKDEYYRLLQYVRNTGEWEDWILYMLDAVENTSLHSIGTVKAIKTAMHDYKHRIRAQCDCYDQDII
;
A
#
# COMPACT_ATOMS: atom_id res chain seq x y z
N LYS A 1 -19.00 -0.58 4.07
CA LYS A 1 -17.76 -1.24 4.57
C LYS A 1 -16.88 -0.16 5.18
N MET A 2 -16.05 -0.50 6.15
CA MET A 2 -15.14 0.47 6.81
C MET A 2 -13.77 -0.18 6.99
N LEU A 3 -12.70 0.60 6.84
CA LEU A 3 -11.34 0.20 7.16
C LEU A 3 -10.93 0.86 8.49
N THR A 4 -10.80 0.07 9.55
CA THR A 4 -10.56 0.55 10.92
C THR A 4 -9.13 0.32 11.38
N SER A 5 -8.71 1.03 12.43
CA SER A 5 -7.41 0.83 13.09
C SER A 5 -7.21 -0.61 13.57
N ASN A 6 -8.29 -1.29 14.00
CA ASN A 6 -8.22 -2.71 14.35
C ASN A 6 -7.86 -3.59 13.15
N HIS A 7 -8.47 -3.33 11.97
CA HIS A 7 -8.09 -4.04 10.75
C HIS A 7 -6.62 -3.78 10.38
N ILE A 8 -6.13 -2.55 10.55
CA ILE A 8 -4.73 -2.19 10.28
C ILE A 8 -3.77 -2.95 11.21
N VAL A 9 -4.13 -3.06 12.50
CA VAL A 9 -3.35 -3.85 13.49
C VAL A 9 -3.35 -5.34 13.12
N GLU A 10 -4.48 -5.90 12.69
CA GLU A 10 -4.58 -7.31 12.27
C GLU A 10 -3.75 -7.60 11.02
N ILE A 11 -3.75 -6.68 10.05
CA ILE A 11 -2.91 -6.77 8.85
C ILE A 11 -1.43 -6.83 9.24
N GLN A 12 -0.97 -5.88 10.07
CA GLN A 12 0.42 -5.85 10.53
C GLN A 12 0.78 -7.11 11.33
N ALA A 13 -0.10 -7.54 12.25
CA ALA A 13 0.12 -8.74 13.05
C ALA A 13 0.27 -10.00 12.18
N THR A 14 -0.49 -10.10 11.09
CA THR A 14 -0.40 -11.20 10.12
C THR A 14 0.90 -11.15 9.33
N LEU A 15 1.34 -9.96 8.90
CA LEU A 15 2.58 -9.75 8.15
C LEU A 15 3.83 -10.08 8.97
N GLU A 16 3.88 -9.59 10.20
CA GLU A 16 5.04 -9.71 11.08
C GLU A 16 4.99 -10.93 12.01
N LYS A 17 3.88 -11.67 11.97
CA LYS A 17 3.63 -12.82 12.84
C LYS A 17 3.78 -12.49 14.33
N ASN A 18 3.42 -11.27 14.71
CA ASN A 18 3.41 -10.80 16.09
C ASN A 18 2.14 -10.00 16.38
N ARG A 19 1.85 -9.76 17.66
CA ARG A 19 0.67 -9.00 18.13
C ARG A 19 1.08 -7.83 19.03
N ALA A 20 2.16 -7.16 18.71
CA ALA A 20 2.64 -6.03 19.52
C ALA A 20 1.68 -4.82 19.49
N GLY A 21 0.88 -4.69 18.42
CA GLY A 21 0.04 -3.51 18.21
C GLY A 21 0.84 -2.25 17.92
N PHE A 22 0.25 -1.08 18.17
CA PHE A 22 0.96 0.18 18.02
C PHE A 22 2.11 0.28 19.01
N ARG A 23 3.22 0.88 18.57
CA ARG A 23 4.41 1.07 19.42
C ARG A 23 4.11 1.96 20.62
N LYS A 24 4.67 1.60 21.75
CA LYS A 24 4.51 2.29 23.04
C LYS A 24 5.80 2.92 23.55
N GLN A 25 6.94 2.44 23.04
CA GLN A 25 8.25 2.91 23.45
C GLN A 25 8.67 4.12 22.61
N THR A 26 9.30 5.08 23.24
CA THR A 26 9.93 6.23 22.62
C THR A 26 11.29 5.86 22.01
N GLY A 27 11.88 6.75 21.21
CA GLY A 27 13.21 6.58 20.63
C GLY A 27 13.22 6.04 19.20
N THR A 28 12.05 5.87 18.57
CA THR A 28 11.99 5.50 17.15
C THR A 28 12.50 6.65 16.28
N MET A 29 13.48 6.37 15.43
CA MET A 29 14.05 7.29 14.46
C MET A 29 14.32 6.56 13.14
N LEU A 30 13.96 7.19 12.04
CA LEU A 30 14.30 6.70 10.71
C LEU A 30 15.65 7.27 10.31
N LYS A 31 16.59 6.40 9.99
CA LYS A 31 17.96 6.76 9.64
C LYS A 31 18.26 6.38 8.20
N ASN A 32 19.09 7.17 7.57
CA ASN A 32 19.71 6.78 6.31
C ASN A 32 20.65 5.60 6.57
N GLU A 33 20.39 4.47 5.93
CA GLU A 33 21.19 3.23 6.12
C GLU A 33 22.68 3.40 5.74
N ARG A 34 23.00 4.33 4.83
CA ARG A 34 24.37 4.58 4.36
C ARG A 34 25.13 5.57 5.24
N THR A 35 24.47 6.65 5.69
CA THR A 35 25.14 7.73 6.44
C THR A 35 24.93 7.63 7.95
N GLY A 36 23.92 6.89 8.41
CA GLY A 36 23.50 6.83 9.82
C GLY A 36 22.78 8.09 10.30
N GLU A 37 22.61 9.10 9.46
CA GLU A 37 21.92 10.35 9.80
C GLU A 37 20.43 10.12 10.01
N VAL A 38 19.87 10.80 11.02
CA VAL A 38 18.42 10.77 11.25
C VAL A 38 17.72 11.60 10.17
N VAL A 39 16.89 10.93 9.38
CA VAL A 39 16.10 11.54 8.31
C VAL A 39 14.75 12.01 8.82
N TYR A 40 14.14 11.24 9.72
CA TYR A 40 12.83 11.56 10.26
C TYR A 40 12.64 10.99 11.66
N THR A 41 12.01 11.77 12.53
CA THR A 41 11.58 11.34 13.88
C THR A 41 10.06 11.37 13.94
N PRO A 42 9.40 10.19 13.88
CA PRO A 42 7.93 10.10 13.95
C PRO A 42 7.43 10.44 15.38
N PRO A 43 6.11 10.61 15.57
CA PRO A 43 5.50 10.79 16.89
C PRO A 43 6.05 9.80 17.91
N GLN A 44 6.38 10.25 19.11
CA GLN A 44 7.07 9.41 20.09
C GLN A 44 6.15 8.83 21.17
N HIS A 45 5.04 9.48 21.44
CA HIS A 45 4.13 9.09 22.53
C HIS A 45 2.98 8.23 22.01
N SER A 46 2.67 7.15 22.73
CA SER A 46 1.62 6.20 22.33
C SER A 46 0.25 6.86 22.18
N ASP A 47 -0.08 7.81 23.03
CA ASP A 47 -1.37 8.50 22.99
C ASP A 47 -1.50 9.38 21.75
N GLU A 48 -0.41 10.04 21.34
CA GLU A 48 -0.33 10.79 20.09
C GLU A 48 -0.50 9.88 18.88
N ILE A 49 0.18 8.73 18.89
CA ILE A 49 0.05 7.74 17.81
C ILE A 49 -1.40 7.25 17.67
N ILE A 50 -2.03 6.92 18.81
CA ILE A 50 -3.43 6.47 18.84
C ILE A 50 -4.37 7.57 18.30
N ALA A 51 -4.17 8.82 18.73
CA ALA A 51 -4.96 9.96 18.27
C ALA A 51 -4.81 10.16 16.75
N LEU A 52 -3.57 10.18 16.23
CA LEU A 52 -3.29 10.34 14.81
C LEU A 52 -3.84 9.18 13.97
N MET A 53 -3.77 7.94 14.47
CA MET A 53 -4.36 6.79 13.80
C MET A 53 -5.90 6.84 13.80
N SER A 54 -6.51 7.36 14.87
CA SER A 54 -7.96 7.59 14.92
C SER A 54 -8.40 8.67 13.93
N ASP A 55 -7.60 9.74 13.77
CA ASP A 55 -7.86 10.78 12.78
C ASP A 55 -7.72 10.26 11.35
N LEU A 56 -6.69 9.44 11.11
CA LEU A 56 -6.50 8.76 9.82
C LEU A 56 -7.65 7.81 9.51
N GLU A 57 -8.14 7.04 10.49
CA GLU A 57 -9.31 6.17 10.34
C GLU A 57 -10.57 6.97 9.95
N ARG A 58 -10.80 8.12 10.59
CA ARG A 58 -11.92 9.02 10.23
C ARG A 58 -11.78 9.55 8.81
N PHE A 59 -10.57 9.93 8.40
CA PHE A 59 -10.30 10.40 7.05
C PHE A 59 -10.53 9.30 6.01
N ILE A 60 -10.07 8.07 6.26
CA ILE A 60 -10.28 6.91 5.37
C ILE A 60 -11.76 6.62 5.14
N ASN A 61 -12.60 6.77 6.18
CA ASN A 61 -14.00 6.36 6.15
C ASN A 61 -14.97 7.54 5.99
N GLN A 62 -14.51 8.73 5.62
CA GLN A 62 -15.39 9.88 5.40
C GLN A 62 -16.31 9.66 4.20
N GLU A 63 -17.59 10.00 4.34
CA GLU A 63 -18.60 9.83 3.28
C GLU A 63 -18.46 10.89 2.17
N ASN A 64 -18.13 12.13 2.56
CA ASN A 64 -17.97 13.25 1.63
C ASN A 64 -16.48 13.48 1.32
N LEU A 65 -16.03 12.93 0.21
CA LEU A 65 -14.65 13.10 -0.24
C LEU A 65 -14.43 14.54 -0.74
N GLN A 66 -13.41 15.20 -0.22
CA GLN A 66 -12.99 16.52 -0.70
C GLN A 66 -12.20 16.42 -2.00
N TYR A 67 -11.46 15.32 -2.17
CA TYR A 67 -10.61 15.07 -3.33
C TYR A 67 -10.96 13.73 -3.98
N ASP A 68 -10.47 13.53 -5.20
CA ASP A 68 -10.53 12.24 -5.88
C ASP A 68 -9.95 11.12 -4.99
N PRO A 69 -10.54 9.90 -5.00
CA PRO A 69 -10.05 8.78 -4.19
C PRO A 69 -8.58 8.45 -4.41
N LEU A 70 -8.02 8.61 -5.61
CA LEU A 70 -6.60 8.37 -5.87
C LEU A 70 -5.71 9.42 -5.16
N ILE A 71 -6.16 10.67 -5.10
CA ILE A 71 -5.48 11.73 -4.33
C ILE A 71 -5.56 11.39 -2.84
N ASN A 72 -6.75 11.05 -2.33
CA ASN A 72 -6.91 10.65 -0.93
C ASN A 72 -6.03 9.45 -0.57
N MET A 73 -5.90 8.46 -1.45
CA MET A 73 -4.97 7.33 -1.26
C MET A 73 -3.53 7.80 -1.05
N ALA A 74 -3.07 8.78 -1.85
CA ALA A 74 -1.72 9.34 -1.70
C ALA A 74 -1.54 10.07 -0.36
N LEU A 75 -2.56 10.82 0.10
CA LEU A 75 -2.57 11.49 1.39
C LEU A 75 -2.57 10.47 2.54
N ILE A 76 -3.42 9.44 2.48
CA ILE A 76 -3.50 8.35 3.46
C ILE A 76 -2.14 7.66 3.61
N HIS A 77 -1.49 7.35 2.48
CA HIS A 77 -0.20 6.68 2.49
C HIS A 77 0.88 7.52 3.16
N HIS A 78 0.99 8.81 2.79
CA HIS A 78 1.95 9.73 3.39
C HIS A 78 1.73 9.89 4.89
N GLN A 79 0.46 10.08 5.30
CA GLN A 79 0.11 10.25 6.70
C GLN A 79 0.43 9.00 7.52
N PHE A 80 0.09 7.81 7.03
CA PHE A 80 0.42 6.56 7.70
C PHE A 80 1.93 6.36 7.85
N GLU A 81 2.72 6.61 6.80
CA GLU A 81 4.19 6.54 6.83
C GLU A 81 4.81 7.62 7.74
N SER A 82 4.11 8.73 7.96
CA SER A 82 4.55 9.78 8.88
C SER A 82 4.21 9.48 10.33
N ILE A 83 3.07 8.86 10.62
CA ILE A 83 2.74 8.35 11.96
C ILE A 83 3.70 7.23 12.36
N TYR A 84 4.03 6.35 11.43
CA TYR A 84 4.90 5.19 11.65
C TYR A 84 4.50 4.37 12.88
N PRO A 85 3.25 3.86 12.94
CA PRO A 85 2.63 3.41 14.19
C PRO A 85 3.19 2.11 14.74
N PHE A 86 3.93 1.31 13.97
CA PHE A 86 4.43 0.00 14.37
C PHE A 86 5.94 -0.02 14.57
N TYR A 87 6.45 -1.01 15.29
CA TYR A 87 7.88 -1.26 15.43
C TYR A 87 8.51 -1.74 14.12
N ASP A 88 7.77 -2.56 13.35
CA ASP A 88 8.16 -3.05 12.03
C ASP A 88 6.94 -3.25 11.13
N GLY A 89 7.17 -3.38 9.82
CA GLY A 89 6.13 -3.65 8.84
C GLY A 89 5.34 -2.42 8.38
N ASN A 90 5.70 -1.18 8.79
CA ASN A 90 4.94 0.02 8.41
C ASN A 90 4.78 0.14 6.90
N GLY A 91 5.86 0.13 6.13
CA GLY A 91 5.79 0.27 4.67
C GLY A 91 4.97 -0.82 3.96
N ARG A 92 5.01 -2.08 4.45
CA ARG A 92 4.17 -3.17 3.91
C ARG A 92 2.71 -2.95 4.23
N THR A 93 2.42 -2.60 5.48
CA THR A 93 1.06 -2.30 5.95
C THR A 93 0.48 -1.10 5.22
N GLY A 94 1.23 0.00 5.06
CA GLY A 94 0.79 1.20 4.34
C GLY A 94 0.41 0.89 2.87
N ARG A 95 1.18 0.05 2.18
CA ARG A 95 0.84 -0.36 0.82
C ARG A 95 -0.41 -1.24 0.74
N ILE A 96 -0.66 -2.07 1.74
CA ILE A 96 -1.90 -2.86 1.82
C ILE A 96 -3.09 -1.94 2.11
N ILE A 97 -2.95 -0.96 3.01
CA ILE A 97 -3.99 0.05 3.27
C ILE A 97 -4.40 0.74 1.98
N ASN A 98 -3.45 1.14 1.12
CA ASN A 98 -3.75 1.77 -0.16
C ASN A 98 -4.65 0.90 -1.04
N VAL A 99 -4.28 -0.37 -1.20
CA VAL A 99 -5.05 -1.30 -2.04
C VAL A 99 -6.44 -1.54 -1.47
N LEU A 100 -6.55 -1.71 -0.15
CA LEU A 100 -7.84 -1.89 0.51
C LEU A 100 -8.71 -0.62 0.44
N TYR A 101 -8.10 0.56 0.49
CA TYR A 101 -8.79 1.82 0.29
C TYR A 101 -9.36 1.94 -1.13
N LEU A 102 -8.60 1.54 -2.16
CA LEU A 102 -9.11 1.53 -3.54
C LEU A 102 -10.27 0.53 -3.72
N VAL A 103 -10.25 -0.60 -3.01
CA VAL A 103 -11.40 -1.53 -2.98
C VAL A 103 -12.59 -0.91 -2.22
N LEU A 104 -12.34 -0.20 -1.13
CA LEU A 104 -13.38 0.50 -0.36
C LEU A 104 -14.08 1.58 -1.21
N MET A 105 -13.32 2.27 -2.04
CA MET A 105 -13.80 3.30 -2.98
C MET A 105 -14.32 2.73 -4.31
N GLU A 106 -14.46 1.41 -4.42
CA GLU A 106 -14.99 0.72 -5.60
C GLU A 106 -14.18 0.97 -6.90
N LEU A 107 -12.92 1.39 -6.77
CA LEU A 107 -11.98 1.51 -7.89
C LEU A 107 -11.31 0.17 -8.25
N LEU A 108 -11.38 -0.79 -7.35
CA LEU A 108 -10.94 -2.18 -7.53
C LEU A 108 -12.00 -3.14 -7.00
N ASP A 109 -12.35 -4.16 -7.76
CA ASP A 109 -13.24 -5.23 -7.30
C ASP A 109 -12.55 -6.15 -6.27
N ILE A 110 -11.26 -6.38 -6.47
CA ILE A 110 -10.41 -7.23 -5.62
C ILE A 110 -9.03 -6.57 -5.40
N PRO A 111 -8.32 -6.87 -4.31
CA PRO A 111 -7.07 -6.19 -3.93
C PRO A 111 -5.84 -6.72 -4.72
N VAL A 112 -5.83 -6.56 -6.04
CA VAL A 112 -4.78 -7.12 -6.94
C VAL A 112 -3.72 -6.12 -7.40
N LEU A 113 -3.75 -4.88 -6.91
CA LEU A 113 -2.80 -3.83 -7.29
C LEU A 113 -1.52 -3.92 -6.45
N TYR A 114 -0.41 -4.43 -7.01
CA TYR A 114 0.84 -4.62 -6.30
C TYR A 114 1.76 -3.39 -6.36
N LEU A 115 1.39 -2.31 -5.65
CA LEU A 115 2.14 -1.05 -5.59
C LEU A 115 3.61 -1.21 -5.17
N SER A 116 3.92 -2.22 -4.35
CA SER A 116 5.29 -2.47 -3.88
C SER A 116 6.30 -2.59 -5.01
N ARG A 117 5.89 -3.11 -6.18
CA ARG A 117 6.79 -3.26 -7.33
C ARG A 117 7.34 -1.91 -7.79
N TYR A 118 6.47 -0.91 -7.92
CA TYR A 118 6.85 0.43 -8.38
C TYR A 118 7.65 1.16 -7.29
N LEU A 119 7.13 1.19 -6.07
CA LEU A 119 7.71 1.95 -4.97
C LEU A 119 9.11 1.44 -4.58
N VAL A 120 9.33 0.12 -4.61
CA VAL A 120 10.66 -0.46 -4.31
C VAL A 120 11.66 -0.18 -5.43
N ARG A 121 11.23 -0.17 -6.69
CA ARG A 121 12.10 0.16 -7.83
C ARG A 121 12.51 1.62 -7.86
N ASN A 122 11.65 2.52 -7.37
CA ASN A 122 11.86 3.96 -7.32
C ASN A 122 12.04 4.44 -5.86
N LYS A 123 12.75 3.64 -5.05
CA LYS A 123 12.86 3.82 -3.59
C LYS A 123 13.45 5.18 -3.21
N ASP A 124 14.47 5.64 -3.92
CA ASP A 124 15.16 6.89 -3.62
C ASP A 124 14.21 8.10 -3.80
N GLU A 125 13.46 8.11 -4.89
CA GLU A 125 12.48 9.16 -5.16
C GLU A 125 11.31 9.11 -4.18
N TYR A 126 10.84 7.91 -3.84
CA TYR A 126 9.83 7.70 -2.81
C TYR A 126 10.19 8.35 -1.48
N TYR A 127 11.39 8.09 -0.95
CA TYR A 127 11.81 8.68 0.32
C TYR A 127 12.12 10.17 0.21
N ARG A 128 12.65 10.61 -0.92
CA ARG A 128 12.87 12.05 -1.19
C ARG A 128 11.55 12.82 -1.10
N LEU A 129 10.51 12.33 -1.77
CA LEU A 129 9.21 12.98 -1.81
C LEU A 129 8.46 12.91 -0.47
N LEU A 130 8.53 11.77 0.25
CA LEU A 130 8.00 11.70 1.62
C LEU A 130 8.60 12.78 2.51
N GLN A 131 9.93 12.96 2.45
CA GLN A 131 10.61 13.95 3.27
C GLN A 131 10.35 15.39 2.76
N TYR A 132 10.23 15.58 1.45
CA TYR A 132 9.92 16.88 0.85
C TYR A 132 8.59 17.42 1.36
N VAL A 133 7.52 16.62 1.34
CA VAL A 133 6.21 17.01 1.89
C VAL A 133 6.31 17.35 3.38
N ARG A 134 7.04 16.58 4.17
CA ARG A 134 7.23 16.84 5.61
C ARG A 134 7.91 18.19 5.88
N ASN A 135 8.85 18.56 5.03
CA ASN A 135 9.64 19.79 5.21
C ASN A 135 8.96 21.04 4.66
N THR A 136 8.21 20.93 3.57
CA THR A 136 7.67 22.07 2.82
C THR A 136 6.16 22.23 2.93
N GLY A 137 5.42 21.13 3.15
CA GLY A 137 3.97 21.08 3.04
C GLY A 137 3.46 21.07 1.60
N GLU A 138 4.34 20.93 0.60
CA GLU A 138 3.98 20.88 -0.82
C GLU A 138 3.69 19.44 -1.25
N TRP A 139 2.49 19.19 -1.76
CA TRP A 139 1.97 17.85 -2.01
C TRP A 139 1.98 17.41 -3.47
N GLU A 140 2.11 18.34 -4.42
CA GLU A 140 1.88 18.07 -5.84
C GLU A 140 2.76 16.94 -6.37
N ASP A 141 4.08 17.05 -6.20
CA ASP A 141 5.03 16.05 -6.69
C ASP A 141 4.80 14.65 -6.06
N TRP A 142 4.43 14.62 -4.77
CA TRP A 142 4.10 13.38 -4.09
C TRP A 142 2.83 12.72 -4.66
N ILE A 143 1.79 13.52 -4.87
CA ILE A 143 0.53 13.03 -5.43
C ILE A 143 0.77 12.50 -6.84
N LEU A 144 1.46 13.24 -7.70
CA LEU A 144 1.80 12.80 -9.06
C LEU A 144 2.60 11.50 -9.05
N TYR A 145 3.61 11.39 -8.18
CA TYR A 145 4.39 10.16 -8.02
C TYR A 145 3.52 8.95 -7.64
N MET A 146 2.57 9.14 -6.73
CA MET A 146 1.67 8.06 -6.32
C MET A 146 0.66 7.68 -7.42
N LEU A 147 0.20 8.65 -8.22
CA LEU A 147 -0.63 8.40 -9.40
C LEU A 147 0.13 7.61 -10.47
N ASP A 148 1.37 7.97 -10.75
CA ASP A 148 2.28 7.22 -11.64
C ASP A 148 2.49 5.78 -11.13
N ALA A 149 2.61 5.60 -9.82
CA ALA A 149 2.73 4.27 -9.22
C ALA A 149 1.48 3.41 -9.49
N VAL A 150 0.29 3.99 -9.37
CA VAL A 150 -0.98 3.31 -9.68
C VAL A 150 -1.07 2.97 -11.16
N GLU A 151 -0.82 3.92 -12.04
CA GLU A 151 -0.89 3.73 -13.50
C GLU A 151 0.06 2.63 -13.97
N ASN A 152 1.34 2.75 -13.65
CA ASN A 152 2.36 1.77 -14.05
C ASN A 152 2.08 0.36 -13.51
N THR A 153 1.61 0.27 -12.26
CA THR A 153 1.27 -1.02 -11.66
C THR A 153 0.03 -1.63 -12.31
N SER A 154 -0.98 -0.82 -12.62
CA SER A 154 -2.21 -1.25 -13.30
C SER A 154 -1.93 -1.78 -14.70
N LEU A 155 -1.17 -1.05 -15.50
CA LEU A 155 -0.75 -1.46 -16.83
C LEU A 155 0.03 -2.78 -16.81
N HIS A 156 0.95 -2.91 -15.83
CA HIS A 156 1.69 -4.17 -15.65
C HIS A 156 0.77 -5.33 -15.27
N SER A 157 -0.18 -5.13 -14.35
CA SER A 157 -1.12 -6.16 -13.91
C SER A 157 -2.00 -6.62 -15.07
N ILE A 158 -2.53 -5.68 -15.87
CA ILE A 158 -3.31 -5.98 -17.08
C ILE A 158 -2.48 -6.79 -18.07
N GLY A 159 -1.23 -6.40 -18.31
CA GLY A 159 -0.31 -7.15 -19.19
C GLY A 159 -0.09 -8.59 -18.71
N THR A 160 0.12 -8.77 -17.41
CA THR A 160 0.31 -10.08 -16.79
C THR A 160 -0.94 -10.96 -16.93
N VAL A 161 -2.13 -10.42 -16.65
CA VAL A 161 -3.40 -11.16 -16.81
C VAL A 161 -3.62 -11.57 -18.25
N LYS A 162 -3.36 -10.68 -19.23
CA LYS A 162 -3.45 -11.00 -20.66
C LYS A 162 -2.49 -12.12 -21.04
N ALA A 163 -1.25 -12.08 -20.58
CA ALA A 163 -0.24 -13.11 -20.86
C ALA A 163 -0.64 -14.47 -20.26
N ILE A 164 -1.17 -14.49 -19.02
CA ILE A 164 -1.69 -15.71 -18.39
C ILE A 164 -2.85 -16.27 -19.20
N LYS A 165 -3.81 -15.43 -19.61
CA LYS A 165 -4.96 -15.85 -20.43
C LYS A 165 -4.51 -16.49 -21.74
N THR A 166 -3.54 -15.90 -22.45
CA THR A 166 -2.97 -16.46 -23.67
C THR A 166 -2.30 -17.81 -23.41
N ALA A 167 -1.43 -17.89 -22.38
CA ALA A 167 -0.76 -19.14 -22.03
C ALA A 167 -1.74 -20.27 -21.68
N MET A 168 -2.80 -19.95 -20.93
CA MET A 168 -3.87 -20.92 -20.61
C MET A 168 -4.59 -21.41 -21.86
N HIS A 169 -4.89 -20.50 -22.81
CA HIS A 169 -5.53 -20.86 -24.08
C HIS A 169 -4.64 -21.80 -24.88
N ASP A 170 -3.37 -21.45 -25.06
CA ASP A 170 -2.39 -22.26 -25.81
C ASP A 170 -2.21 -23.65 -25.17
N TYR A 171 -2.15 -23.67 -23.81
CA TYR A 171 -2.02 -24.91 -23.08
C TYR A 171 -3.25 -25.82 -23.27
N LYS A 172 -4.47 -25.28 -23.21
CA LYS A 172 -5.70 -26.01 -23.48
C LYS A 172 -5.75 -26.59 -24.92
N HIS A 173 -5.32 -25.81 -25.88
CA HIS A 173 -5.23 -26.31 -27.30
C HIS A 173 -4.24 -27.45 -27.43
N ARG A 174 -3.07 -27.37 -26.81
CA ARG A 174 -2.06 -28.43 -26.83
C ARG A 174 -2.56 -29.72 -26.17
N ILE A 175 -3.21 -29.61 -25.00
CA ILE A 175 -3.79 -30.80 -24.36
C ILE A 175 -4.86 -31.46 -25.26
N ARG A 176 -5.78 -30.67 -25.81
CA ARG A 176 -6.83 -31.20 -26.73
C ARG A 176 -6.26 -31.91 -27.95
N ALA A 177 -5.12 -31.44 -28.46
CA ALA A 177 -4.47 -32.05 -29.61
C ALA A 177 -3.69 -33.34 -29.24
N GLN A 178 -3.35 -33.56 -27.98
CA GLN A 178 -2.49 -34.67 -27.55
C GLN A 178 -3.21 -35.71 -26.68
N CYS A 179 -4.38 -35.40 -26.13
CA CYS A 179 -5.14 -36.28 -25.25
C CYS A 179 -6.57 -36.45 -25.73
N ASP A 180 -6.93 -37.65 -26.12
CA ASP A 180 -8.30 -38.02 -26.55
C ASP A 180 -9.32 -38.04 -25.38
N CYS A 181 -8.83 -37.98 -24.13
CA CYS A 181 -9.64 -38.00 -22.89
C CYS A 181 -9.76 -36.60 -22.22
N TYR A 182 -9.61 -35.53 -22.99
CA TYR A 182 -9.76 -34.18 -22.44
C TYR A 182 -11.21 -33.87 -22.05
N ASP A 183 -11.48 -33.64 -20.77
CA ASP A 183 -12.74 -33.12 -20.26
C ASP A 183 -12.58 -31.67 -19.85
N GLN A 184 -13.60 -30.82 -20.08
CA GLN A 184 -13.56 -29.38 -19.73
C GLN A 184 -13.49 -29.11 -18.22
N ASP A 185 -13.88 -30.08 -17.42
CA ASP A 185 -13.94 -29.95 -15.95
C ASP A 185 -12.60 -30.25 -15.25
N ILE A 186 -11.53 -30.56 -15.98
CA ILE A 186 -10.20 -30.88 -15.45
C ILE A 186 -9.29 -29.64 -15.24
N ILE A 187 -9.70 -28.44 -15.71
CA ILE A 187 -8.88 -27.19 -15.54
C ILE A 187 -9.76 -26.03 -15.10
#